data_28eab4eaf6fbbe1ee4dfa245a3d52c47
#
_entry.id   28eab4eaf6fbbe1ee4dfa245a3d52c47
#
_cell.length_a   1.000
_cell.length_b   1.000
_cell.length_c   1.000
_cell.angle_alpha   90.00
_cell.angle_beta   90.00
_cell.angle_gamma   90.00
#
_symmetry.space_group_name_H-M   'P 1'
#
loop_
_entity.id
_entity.type
_entity.pdbx_description
1 polymer ?
#
loop_
_entity_poly.entity_id
_entity_poly.type
_entity_poly.pdbx_seq_one_letter_code
_entity_poly.pdbx_strand_id
1 'polypeptide(L)' 'MEKNKTDKNKFAGICKVGEKGQIVIPKEIRTMFDINPGDSVIVLCYKEKGIALLKADVIDSLTDKVLKR' A
#
# COMPACT_ATOMS: atom_id res chain seq x y z
N MET A 1 1.11 18.77 17.75
CA MET A 1 1.28 18.43 17.39
C MET A 1 1.45 18.32 16.65
N GLU A 2 1.54 18.08 16.11
CA GLU A 2 1.67 17.90 15.20
C GLU A 2 1.57 17.15 14.81
N LYS A 3 1.37 16.85 14.38
CA LYS A 3 1.23 16.10 13.97
C LYS A 3 1.46 15.59 13.07
N ASN A 4 1.42 15.58 12.42
CA ASN A 4 1.71 14.98 11.50
C ASN A 4 2.68 15.26 10.87
N LYS A 5 3.37 15.01 10.84
CA LYS A 5 4.26 15.13 10.23
C LYS A 5 4.51 14.18 9.44
N THR A 6 4.35 14.28 8.28
CA THR A 6 4.57 13.31 7.42
C THR A 6 5.87 13.56 6.87
N ASP A 7 6.71 12.73 7.06
CA ASP A 7 7.95 12.64 6.42
C ASP A 7 7.64 12.21 5.03
N LYS A 8 8.40 12.55 4.06
CA LYS A 8 8.20 12.11 2.70
C LYS A 8 8.25 10.64 2.55
N ASN A 9 8.93 9.93 3.44
CA ASN A 9 9.10 8.50 3.30
C ASN A 9 8.25 7.70 4.24
N LYS A 10 7.41 8.36 5.00
CA LYS A 10 6.61 7.67 5.98
C LYS A 10 5.23 8.27 6.07
N PHE A 11 4.29 7.45 6.40
CA PHE A 11 2.93 7.90 6.61
C PHE A 11 2.24 6.95 7.55
N ALA A 12 1.49 7.49 8.45
CA ALA A 12 0.62 6.70 9.32
C ALA A 12 -0.75 7.35 9.32
N GLY A 13 -1.76 6.55 9.21
CA GLY A 13 -3.11 7.07 9.21
C GLY A 13 -4.09 5.96 9.44
N ILE A 14 -5.35 6.32 9.44
CA ILE A 14 -6.42 5.38 9.67
C ILE A 14 -7.38 5.43 8.51
N CYS A 15 -7.74 4.27 8.00
CA CYS A 15 -8.75 4.16 6.96
C CYS A 15 -9.92 3.40 7.53
N LYS A 16 -11.11 3.79 7.13
CA LYS A 16 -12.28 3.05 7.52
C LYS A 16 -12.64 2.07 6.41
N VAL A 17 -13.15 0.93 6.83
CA VAL A 17 -13.58 -0.08 5.86
C VAL A 17 -15.02 0.19 5.50
N GLY A 18 -15.30 0.29 4.23
CA GLY A 18 -16.66 0.52 3.75
C GLY A 18 -17.52 -0.72 3.87
N GLU A 19 -18.78 -0.57 3.51
CA GLU A 19 -19.74 -1.64 3.69
C GLU A 19 -19.39 -2.87 2.89
N LYS A 20 -18.73 -2.68 1.78
CA LYS A 20 -18.37 -3.81 0.94
C LYS A 20 -16.95 -4.27 1.14
N GLY A 21 -16.33 -3.81 2.20
CA GLY A 21 -14.98 -4.23 2.49
C GLY A 21 -13.90 -3.42 1.83
N GLN A 22 -14.26 -2.29 1.19
CA GLN A 22 -13.26 -1.51 0.49
C GLN A 22 -12.72 -0.41 1.40
N ILE A 23 -11.53 0.03 1.10
CA ILE A 23 -10.93 1.18 1.77
C ILE A 23 -10.47 2.16 0.71
N VAL A 24 -10.31 3.42 1.11
CA VAL A 24 -9.73 4.42 0.24
C VAL A 24 -8.29 4.59 0.65
N ILE A 25 -7.39 4.41 -0.29
CA ILE A 25 -5.98 4.60 -0.01
C ILE A 25 -5.74 6.10 0.15
N PRO A 26 -5.17 6.53 1.27
CA PRO A 26 -4.97 7.96 1.49
C PRO A 26 -4.15 8.61 0.40
N LYS A 27 -4.45 9.85 0.13
CA LYS A 27 -3.79 10.57 -0.94
C LYS A 27 -2.28 10.60 -0.75
N GLU A 28 -1.84 10.75 0.48
CA GLU A 28 -0.41 10.81 0.75
C GLU A 28 0.29 9.54 0.32
N ILE A 29 -0.36 8.41 0.55
CA ILE A 29 0.22 7.14 0.15
C ILE A 29 0.21 7.00 -1.36
N ARG A 30 -0.89 7.41 -1.99
CA ARG A 30 -0.97 7.35 -3.44
C ARG A 30 0.12 8.18 -4.09
N THR A 31 0.40 9.33 -3.53
CA THR A 31 1.43 10.19 -4.05
C THR A 31 2.82 9.60 -3.81
N MET A 32 3.02 9.07 -2.63
CA MET A 32 4.31 8.50 -2.25
C MET A 32 4.71 7.36 -3.18
N PHE A 33 3.74 6.54 -3.57
CA PHE A 33 4.00 5.37 -4.41
C PHE A 33 3.54 5.53 -5.84
N ASP A 34 3.06 6.72 -6.20
CA ASP A 34 2.61 6.98 -7.57
C ASP A 34 1.53 5.99 -7.98
N ILE A 35 0.53 5.86 -7.13
CA ILE A 35 -0.60 4.97 -7.39
C ILE A 35 -1.69 5.76 -8.08
N ASN A 36 -2.06 5.36 -9.26
CA ASN A 36 -3.01 6.11 -10.10
C ASN A 36 -4.20 5.23 -10.43
N PRO A 37 -5.32 5.84 -10.83
CA PRO A 37 -6.48 5.06 -11.22
C PRO A 37 -6.11 4.04 -12.28
N GLY A 38 -6.59 2.83 -12.10
CA GLY A 38 -6.27 1.76 -13.01
C GLY A 38 -5.05 0.95 -12.65
N ASP A 39 -4.25 1.43 -11.72
CA ASP A 39 -3.09 0.68 -11.29
C ASP A 39 -3.53 -0.51 -10.45
N SER A 40 -2.70 -1.52 -10.41
CA SER A 40 -2.95 -2.70 -9.61
C SER A 40 -2.14 -2.64 -8.34
N VAL A 41 -2.73 -3.12 -7.29
CA VAL A 41 -2.08 -3.19 -6.00
C VAL A 41 -2.20 -4.62 -5.51
N ILE A 42 -1.09 -5.16 -5.05
CA ILE A 42 -1.07 -6.52 -4.53
C ILE A 42 -1.34 -6.48 -3.04
N VAL A 43 -2.22 -7.33 -2.59
CA VAL A 43 -2.56 -7.39 -1.18
C VAL A 43 -1.98 -8.67 -0.61
N LEU A 44 -1.14 -8.54 0.38
CA LEU A 44 -0.58 -9.68 1.07
C LEU A 44 -1.07 -9.66 2.50
N CYS A 45 -1.38 -10.81 3.04
CA CYS A 45 -1.78 -10.86 4.42
C CYS A 45 -1.15 -12.04 5.13
N TYR A 46 -0.89 -11.81 6.39
CA TYR A 46 -0.35 -12.84 7.26
C TYR A 46 -1.10 -12.70 8.55
N LYS A 47 -1.83 -13.71 8.91
CA LYS A 47 -2.80 -13.57 9.98
C LYS A 47 -2.22 -12.96 11.24
N GLU A 48 -1.01 -13.29 11.56
CA GLU A 48 -0.42 -12.81 12.80
C GLU A 48 0.25 -11.48 12.67
N LYS A 49 0.45 -10.99 11.45
CA LYS A 49 1.17 -9.75 11.25
C LYS A 49 0.36 -8.66 10.61
N GLY A 50 -0.65 -9.03 9.85
CA GLY A 50 -1.51 -8.03 9.27
C GLY A 50 -1.52 -8.09 7.75
N ILE A 51 -1.84 -6.95 7.16
CA ILE A 51 -2.03 -6.84 5.74
C ILE A 51 -1.05 -5.81 5.19
N ALA A 52 -0.48 -6.12 4.05
CA ALA A 52 0.39 -5.18 3.36
C ALA A 52 -0.13 -4.96 1.95
N LEU A 53 0.03 -3.75 1.46
CA LEU A 53 -0.33 -3.42 0.10
C LEU A 53 0.94 -3.04 -0.63
N LEU A 54 1.12 -3.60 -1.81
CA LEU A 54 2.31 -3.33 -2.61
C LEU A 54 1.88 -2.92 -4.00
N LYS A 55 2.53 -1.93 -4.53
CA LYS A 55 2.24 -1.54 -5.89
C LYS A 55 2.73 -2.64 -6.84
N ALA A 56 2.03 -2.83 -7.94
CA ALA A 56 2.30 -3.96 -8.81
C ALA A 56 3.71 -3.98 -9.39
N ASP A 57 4.27 -2.82 -9.70
CA ASP A 57 5.62 -2.83 -10.24
C ASP A 57 6.66 -3.26 -9.22
N VAL A 58 6.39 -3.05 -7.94
CA VAL A 58 7.27 -3.57 -6.92
C VAL A 58 7.24 -5.09 -6.92
N ILE A 59 6.05 -5.65 -7.10
CA ILE A 59 5.90 -7.08 -7.09
C ILE A 59 6.57 -7.70 -8.32
N ASP A 60 6.62 -6.97 -9.42
CA ASP A 60 7.34 -7.45 -10.59
C ASP A 60 8.80 -7.71 -10.25
N SER A 61 9.42 -6.79 -9.55
CA SER A 61 10.78 -6.97 -9.11
C SER A 61 10.92 -8.17 -8.19
N LEU A 62 10.00 -8.28 -7.27
CA LEU A 62 10.03 -9.39 -6.35
C LEU A 62 9.83 -10.71 -7.04
N THR A 63 8.94 -10.72 -8.01
CA THR A 63 8.65 -11.93 -8.74
C THR A 63 9.87 -12.40 -9.49
N ASP A 64 10.57 -11.48 -10.09
CA ASP A 64 11.78 -11.84 -10.78
C ASP A 64 12.78 -12.51 -9.86
N LYS A 65 12.92 -12.00 -8.66
CA LYS A 65 13.87 -12.55 -7.74
C LYS A 65 13.43 -13.84 -7.13
N VAL A 66 12.17 -14.00 -6.92
CA VAL A 66 11.66 -15.15 -6.21
C VAL A 66 11.30 -16.30 -7.13
N LEU A 67 10.62 -15.99 -8.21
CA LEU A 67 10.11 -17.03 -9.08
C LEU A 67 11.04 -17.41 -10.21
N LYS A 68 11.89 -16.48 -10.57
CA LYS A 68 12.79 -16.79 -11.64
C LYS A 68 13.80 -17.80 -11.18
N ARG A 69 14.07 -18.73 -11.94
CA ARG A 69 14.97 -19.75 -11.51
C ARG A 69 16.06 -20.01 -12.47
#